data_9d6f214fc89835ca2e62b10ef52ba33f
#
_entry.id   9d6f214fc89835ca2e62b10ef52ba33f
#
_cell.length_a   1.000
_cell.length_b   1.000
_cell.length_c   1.000
_cell.angle_alpha   90.00
_cell.angle_beta   90.00
_cell.angle_gamma   90.00
#
_symmetry.space_group_name_H-M   'P 1'
#
loop_
_entity.id
_entity.type
_entity.pdbx_description
1 polymer ?
#
loop_
_entity_poly.entity_id
_entity_poly.type
_entity_poly.pdbx_seq_one_letter_code
_entity_poly.pdbx_strand_id
1 'polypeptide(L)'
;MKNSQVSNFVITAAIILISSIGLRCFADNPIIQTKYTADPAPMVYNDTVYLYTGHDEDDAAGFKMQNWMLYTSTDMVNWTDHGVVASLKDFKWVTVDNGAWAPQCIRRNNKFYMYCPMPNGLGIGVLVSDRPYGPFKDPIGKALIKNGPQDIDPTVFIDDDGQAYLYWGNPELWYVKLNEDMISCSTEPKKMPEFVKIKGEKDPFHYQEGPWAWKRNGHYYMAYASTCCPEGIGYAMGKTATGPWEYKGMIMEGDQRSSGNHPGIIDFKGKPYVFGFNYAILKQTMSKHYERRSICVEQLTYNADGTIQLLPFWSTTGVKQLGTVNSYTRTEAETMAYSEGVKTEVATEWERNASWNKGKKIGDRLFVTSIHNGDYIKVQGVDLSKGTSTIDACVASLKGGKIEIHTDKIDGPILGIINVIARGEGDLWKTITTPVKNTKGVYDLYFVFKGENDLFNFDWWRFNI
;
A
#
# COMPACT_ATOMS: atom_id res chain seq x y z
N MET A 1 7.04 -77.89 -42.27
CA MET A 1 7.96 -77.14 -41.41
C MET A 1 7.34 -75.74 -41.23
N LYS A 2 6.74 -75.47 -40.08
CA LYS A 2 6.05 -74.21 -39.73
C LYS A 2 6.90 -73.47 -38.72
N ASN A 3 7.37 -72.27 -39.10
CA ASN A 3 8.03 -71.32 -38.20
C ASN A 3 6.98 -70.60 -37.41
N SER A 4 7.03 -70.69 -36.10
CA SER A 4 6.26 -69.83 -35.17
C SER A 4 7.10 -68.65 -34.79
N GLN A 5 6.62 -67.42 -35.15
CA GLN A 5 7.14 -66.17 -34.64
C GLN A 5 6.48 -65.85 -33.29
N VAL A 6 7.30 -65.72 -32.28
CA VAL A 6 6.89 -65.19 -30.96
C VAL A 6 7.01 -63.68 -30.99
N SER A 7 5.88 -63.02 -30.87
CA SER A 7 5.80 -61.55 -30.80
C SER A 7 6.02 -61.08 -29.34
N ASN A 8 7.14 -60.43 -29.07
CA ASN A 8 7.41 -59.75 -27.79
C ASN A 8 6.66 -58.39 -27.76
N PHE A 9 5.63 -58.30 -26.94
CA PHE A 9 5.03 -57.03 -26.57
C PHE A 9 5.89 -56.35 -25.50
N VAL A 10 6.56 -55.26 -25.86
CA VAL A 10 7.21 -54.35 -24.93
C VAL A 10 6.16 -53.34 -24.46
N ILE A 11 5.74 -53.44 -23.21
CA ILE A 11 4.87 -52.44 -22.57
C ILE A 11 5.76 -51.29 -22.11
N THR A 12 5.77 -50.21 -22.82
CA THR A 12 6.43 -48.98 -22.41
C THR A 12 5.51 -48.25 -21.43
N ALA A 13 5.82 -48.31 -20.15
CA ALA A 13 5.15 -47.52 -19.11
C ALA A 13 5.62 -46.06 -19.25
N ALA A 14 4.76 -45.18 -19.78
CA ALA A 14 4.96 -43.76 -19.77
C ALA A 14 4.74 -43.23 -18.36
N ILE A 15 5.82 -42.89 -17.65
CA ILE A 15 5.76 -42.14 -16.39
C ILE A 15 5.42 -40.73 -16.75
N ILE A 16 4.15 -40.32 -16.56
CA ILE A 16 3.72 -38.94 -16.63
C ILE A 16 4.26 -38.24 -15.40
N LEU A 17 5.38 -37.52 -15.55
CA LEU A 17 5.83 -36.56 -14.56
C LEU A 17 4.81 -35.39 -14.57
N ILE A 18 3.87 -35.41 -13.64
CA ILE A 18 3.07 -34.23 -13.31
C ILE A 18 4.02 -33.27 -12.62
N SER A 19 4.71 -32.43 -13.38
CA SER A 19 5.31 -31.23 -12.83
C SER A 19 4.17 -30.38 -12.26
N SER A 20 4.08 -30.33 -10.93
CA SER A 20 3.29 -29.31 -10.25
C SER A 20 3.87 -27.96 -10.68
N ILE A 21 3.28 -27.35 -11.71
CA ILE A 21 3.46 -25.96 -11.99
C ILE A 21 2.82 -25.26 -10.79
N GLY A 22 3.64 -24.93 -9.80
CA GLY A 22 3.19 -24.08 -8.70
C GLY A 22 2.61 -22.82 -9.32
N LEU A 23 1.33 -22.61 -9.13
CA LEU A 23 0.68 -21.36 -9.47
C LEU A 23 1.53 -20.25 -8.84
N ARG A 24 2.14 -19.43 -9.69
CA ARG A 24 2.89 -18.27 -9.23
C ARG A 24 1.87 -17.23 -8.82
N CYS A 25 1.66 -17.11 -7.52
CA CYS A 25 0.80 -16.08 -6.95
C CYS A 25 1.55 -14.74 -6.98
N PHE A 26 1.04 -13.78 -7.73
CA PHE A 26 1.52 -12.40 -7.80
C PHE A 26 0.47 -11.47 -7.22
N ALA A 27 0.92 -10.32 -6.69
CA ALA A 27 0.01 -9.23 -6.33
C ALA A 27 -0.61 -8.65 -7.60
N ASP A 28 -1.87 -8.28 -7.53
CA ASP A 28 -2.50 -7.53 -8.62
C ASP A 28 -2.21 -6.02 -8.43
N ASN A 29 -1.71 -5.33 -9.45
CA ASN A 29 -1.57 -3.88 -9.45
C ASN A 29 -2.82 -3.21 -10.06
N PRO A 30 -3.32 -2.12 -9.45
CA PRO A 30 -2.86 -1.46 -8.23
C PRO A 30 -3.15 -2.29 -6.97
N ILE A 31 -2.31 -2.15 -5.93
CA ILE A 31 -2.39 -2.97 -4.71
C ILE A 31 -3.50 -2.53 -3.74
N ILE A 32 -4.09 -1.36 -3.91
CA ILE A 32 -5.20 -0.83 -3.14
C ILE A 32 -6.32 -0.45 -4.12
N GLN A 33 -7.53 -1.02 -3.95
CA GLN A 33 -8.67 -0.78 -4.84
C GLN A 33 -9.84 -0.08 -4.14
N THR A 34 -9.89 -0.10 -2.81
CA THR A 34 -11.00 0.44 -2.01
C THR A 34 -10.99 1.97 -1.91
N LYS A 35 -9.85 2.60 -2.15
CA LYS A 35 -9.59 4.05 -2.08
C LYS A 35 -8.65 4.49 -3.18
N TYR A 36 -8.71 5.76 -3.57
CA TYR A 36 -7.69 6.38 -4.41
C TYR A 36 -6.51 6.82 -3.54
N THR A 37 -5.35 6.25 -3.80
CA THR A 37 -4.14 6.43 -2.99
C THR A 37 -2.97 6.90 -3.83
N ALA A 38 -2.14 7.76 -3.25
CA ALA A 38 -1.04 8.40 -3.94
C ALA A 38 0.20 8.53 -3.06
N ASP A 39 1.32 8.88 -3.68
CA ASP A 39 2.54 9.30 -3.01
C ASP A 39 3.00 8.27 -1.96
N PRO A 40 3.32 7.03 -2.36
CA PRO A 40 3.60 5.93 -1.45
C PRO A 40 4.88 6.16 -0.64
N ALA A 41 4.78 6.06 0.68
CA ALA A 41 5.90 6.16 1.61
C ALA A 41 6.01 4.89 2.46
N PRO A 42 6.63 3.84 1.95
CA PRO A 42 6.78 2.58 2.66
C PRO A 42 7.85 2.67 3.75
N MET A 43 7.59 2.05 4.90
CA MET A 43 8.54 1.86 6.00
C MET A 43 8.50 0.40 6.46
N VAL A 44 9.67 -0.19 6.68
CA VAL A 44 9.77 -1.55 7.23
C VAL A 44 10.00 -1.49 8.75
N TYR A 45 9.14 -2.18 9.49
CA TYR A 45 9.29 -2.31 10.93
C TYR A 45 8.70 -3.64 11.43
N ASN A 46 9.44 -4.41 12.24
CA ASN A 46 9.01 -5.69 12.80
C ASN A 46 8.38 -6.64 11.76
N ASP A 47 9.15 -6.98 10.71
CA ASP A 47 8.71 -7.89 9.63
C ASP A 47 7.41 -7.47 8.91
N THR A 48 7.05 -6.20 8.99
CA THR A 48 5.86 -5.63 8.36
C THR A 48 6.24 -4.40 7.55
N VAL A 49 5.67 -4.27 6.37
CA VAL A 49 5.70 -3.05 5.59
C VAL A 49 4.52 -2.18 6.02
N TYR A 50 4.80 -0.95 6.43
CA TYR A 50 3.85 0.11 6.73
C TYR A 50 3.88 1.08 5.56
N LEU A 51 2.83 1.12 4.78
CA LEU A 51 2.69 1.96 3.61
C LEU A 51 1.81 3.16 3.94
N TYR A 52 2.43 4.31 4.20
CA TYR A 52 1.72 5.58 4.35
C TYR A 52 1.45 6.15 2.96
N THR A 53 0.29 6.78 2.78
CA THR A 53 -0.14 7.29 1.48
C THR A 53 -0.86 8.61 1.61
N GLY A 54 -0.82 9.42 0.57
CA GLY A 54 -1.83 10.44 0.34
C GLY A 54 -3.18 9.79 -0.01
N HIS A 55 -4.27 10.53 0.15
CA HIS A 55 -5.63 10.10 -0.20
C HIS A 55 -6.25 11.14 -1.14
N ASP A 56 -6.46 10.75 -2.38
CA ASP A 56 -7.25 11.54 -3.33
C ASP A 56 -8.72 11.34 -3.00
N GLU A 57 -9.40 12.36 -2.47
CA GLU A 57 -10.78 12.25 -1.97
C GLU A 57 -11.74 11.75 -3.05
N ASP A 58 -12.44 10.65 -2.79
CA ASP A 58 -13.27 9.91 -3.75
C ASP A 58 -14.33 10.80 -4.43
N ASP A 59 -14.99 11.66 -3.66
CA ASP A 59 -16.16 12.43 -4.10
C ASP A 59 -15.85 13.88 -4.48
N ALA A 60 -14.59 14.32 -4.40
CA ALA A 60 -14.24 15.69 -4.72
C ALA A 60 -14.25 15.96 -6.23
N ALA A 61 -14.77 17.09 -6.62
CA ALA A 61 -14.65 17.61 -7.98
C ALA A 61 -13.29 18.29 -8.18
N GLY A 62 -12.27 17.51 -8.55
CA GLY A 62 -10.90 18.00 -8.77
C GLY A 62 -9.89 17.40 -7.80
N PHE A 63 -8.75 18.04 -7.64
CA PHE A 63 -7.65 17.59 -6.80
C PHE A 63 -7.87 18.01 -5.35
N LYS A 64 -8.21 17.08 -4.48
CA LYS A 64 -8.43 17.33 -3.06
C LYS A 64 -7.85 16.20 -2.22
N MET A 65 -7.00 16.57 -1.24
CA MET A 65 -6.35 15.68 -0.30
C MET A 65 -6.38 16.29 1.11
N GLN A 66 -6.98 15.59 2.07
CA GLN A 66 -7.21 16.13 3.43
C GLN A 66 -6.49 15.34 4.52
N ASN A 67 -6.08 14.12 4.21
CA ASN A 67 -5.61 13.16 5.19
C ASN A 67 -4.59 12.18 4.58
N TRP A 68 -3.94 11.42 5.47
CA TRP A 68 -2.99 10.37 5.13
C TRP A 68 -3.47 9.04 5.69
N MET A 69 -3.36 8.01 4.87
CA MET A 69 -3.81 6.67 5.17
C MET A 69 -2.63 5.74 5.47
N LEU A 70 -2.91 4.62 6.10
CA LEU A 70 -1.94 3.56 6.37
C LEU A 70 -2.47 2.21 5.91
N TYR A 71 -1.61 1.50 5.20
CA TYR A 71 -1.79 0.09 4.85
C TYR A 71 -0.61 -0.73 5.37
N THR A 72 -0.84 -1.99 5.72
CA THR A 72 0.26 -2.88 6.15
C THR A 72 0.23 -4.20 5.41
N SER A 73 1.42 -4.75 5.16
CA SER A 73 1.58 -6.09 4.62
C SER A 73 2.77 -6.81 5.24
N THR A 74 2.62 -8.11 5.50
CA THR A 74 3.72 -9.00 5.90
C THR A 74 4.23 -9.86 4.75
N ASP A 75 3.56 -9.81 3.60
CA ASP A 75 3.81 -10.69 2.45
C ASP A 75 3.90 -9.97 1.09
N MET A 76 3.72 -8.64 1.05
CA MET A 76 3.75 -7.76 -0.13
C MET A 76 2.56 -7.89 -1.07
N VAL A 77 1.58 -8.73 -0.76
CA VAL A 77 0.43 -9.02 -1.62
C VAL A 77 -0.88 -8.72 -0.93
N ASN A 78 -1.07 -9.25 0.27
CA ASN A 78 -2.25 -8.96 1.08
C ASN A 78 -1.99 -7.70 1.91
N TRP A 79 -2.79 -6.66 1.69
CA TRP A 79 -2.66 -5.38 2.36
C TRP A 79 -3.86 -5.16 3.28
N THR A 80 -3.59 -4.81 4.54
CA THR A 80 -4.61 -4.46 5.52
C THR A 80 -4.76 -2.95 5.55
N ASP A 81 -5.96 -2.45 5.30
CA ASP A 81 -6.31 -1.03 5.45
C ASP A 81 -6.45 -0.69 6.94
N HIS A 82 -5.81 0.38 7.40
CA HIS A 82 -5.92 0.94 8.76
C HIS A 82 -6.65 2.28 8.77
N GLY A 83 -7.16 2.71 7.63
CA GLY A 83 -7.86 3.99 7.48
C GLY A 83 -6.93 5.20 7.59
N VAL A 84 -7.52 6.32 7.98
CA VAL A 84 -6.82 7.59 8.17
C VAL A 84 -6.04 7.56 9.48
N VAL A 85 -4.72 7.77 9.42
CA VAL A 85 -3.83 7.80 10.59
C VAL A 85 -3.39 9.20 10.98
N ALA A 86 -3.47 10.15 10.05
CA ALA A 86 -3.19 11.57 10.27
C ALA A 86 -3.93 12.44 9.24
N SER A 87 -4.12 13.71 9.56
CA SER A 87 -4.82 14.67 8.72
C SER A 87 -4.27 16.10 8.89
N LEU A 88 -4.64 17.00 8.01
CA LEU A 88 -4.32 18.43 8.18
C LEU A 88 -4.85 19.00 9.50
N LYS A 89 -5.93 18.42 10.06
CA LYS A 89 -6.55 18.86 11.33
C LYS A 89 -5.69 18.57 12.56
N ASP A 90 -4.69 17.67 12.44
CA ASP A 90 -3.75 17.37 13.52
C ASP A 90 -2.73 18.51 13.73
N PHE A 91 -2.61 19.40 12.74
CA PHE A 91 -1.82 20.64 12.81
C PHE A 91 -2.73 21.84 13.10
N LYS A 92 -2.83 22.22 14.38
CA LYS A 92 -3.76 23.30 14.82
C LYS A 92 -3.50 24.67 14.20
N TRP A 93 -2.31 24.87 13.62
CA TRP A 93 -1.93 26.11 12.93
C TRP A 93 -2.26 26.09 11.43
N VAL A 94 -2.79 24.98 10.92
CA VAL A 94 -3.26 24.82 9.53
C VAL A 94 -4.78 25.01 9.51
N THR A 95 -5.24 25.95 8.71
CA THR A 95 -6.68 26.28 8.59
C THR A 95 -7.29 25.86 7.26
N VAL A 96 -6.46 25.37 6.34
CA VAL A 96 -6.86 24.91 4.99
C VAL A 96 -7.14 23.41 5.04
N ASP A 97 -8.14 22.96 4.33
CA ASP A 97 -8.61 21.59 4.31
C ASP A 97 -8.23 20.81 3.02
N ASN A 98 -7.22 21.29 2.29
CA ASN A 98 -6.70 20.66 1.07
C ASN A 98 -5.19 20.83 1.00
N GLY A 99 -4.45 19.80 0.55
CA GLY A 99 -3.00 19.80 0.40
C GLY A 99 -2.27 18.85 1.34
N ALA A 100 -2.93 17.79 1.81
CA ALA A 100 -2.29 16.68 2.49
C ALA A 100 -1.55 15.79 1.47
N TRP A 101 -0.49 16.35 0.84
CA TRP A 101 0.27 15.71 -0.24
C TRP A 101 1.25 14.67 0.29
N ALA A 102 2.31 14.36 -0.46
CA ALA A 102 3.24 13.28 -0.18
C ALA A 102 3.82 13.30 1.24
N PRO A 103 3.49 12.34 2.11
CA PRO A 103 4.05 12.24 3.45
C PRO A 103 5.26 11.31 3.45
N GLN A 104 6.04 11.33 4.55
CA GLN A 104 6.92 10.20 4.86
C GLN A 104 6.98 9.97 6.36
N CYS A 105 6.92 8.70 6.77
CA CYS A 105 7.10 8.29 8.15
C CYS A 105 8.40 7.51 8.34
N ILE A 106 9.16 7.84 9.39
CA ILE A 106 10.39 7.14 9.76
C ILE A 106 10.43 6.87 11.26
N ARG A 107 11.09 5.79 11.66
CA ARG A 107 11.26 5.42 13.07
C ARG A 107 12.63 5.81 13.59
N ARG A 108 12.68 6.45 14.78
CA ARG A 108 13.90 6.66 15.57
C ARG A 108 13.57 6.61 17.07
N ASN A 109 14.45 6.02 17.90
CA ASN A 109 14.34 6.01 19.36
C ASN A 109 12.97 5.59 19.90
N ASN A 110 12.38 4.50 19.31
CA ASN A 110 11.05 3.97 19.62
C ASN A 110 9.88 4.94 19.37
N LYS A 111 10.11 5.99 18.58
CA LYS A 111 9.07 6.92 18.10
C LYS A 111 8.99 6.88 16.58
N PHE A 112 7.83 7.28 16.08
CA PHE A 112 7.52 7.40 14.66
C PHE A 112 7.29 8.86 14.35
N TYR A 113 8.02 9.37 13.36
CA TYR A 113 8.00 10.77 12.94
C TYR A 113 7.45 10.82 11.52
N MET A 114 6.32 11.50 11.35
CA MET A 114 5.66 11.66 10.07
C MET A 114 5.82 13.11 9.60
N TYR A 115 6.59 13.28 8.53
CA TYR A 115 6.81 14.59 7.90
C TYR A 115 5.76 14.79 6.83
N CYS A 116 5.09 15.92 6.89
CA CYS A 116 3.94 16.23 6.05
C CYS A 116 4.11 17.60 5.41
N PRO A 117 3.90 17.75 4.09
CA PRO A 117 3.84 19.05 3.48
C PRO A 117 2.56 19.77 3.89
N MET A 118 2.65 21.08 4.02
CA MET A 118 1.52 21.93 4.39
C MET A 118 1.01 22.71 3.19
N PRO A 119 -0.31 22.90 3.08
CA PRO A 119 -0.90 23.57 1.94
C PRO A 119 -0.41 25.02 1.79
N ASN A 120 -0.49 25.54 0.55
CA ASN A 120 -0.22 26.95 0.22
C ASN A 120 1.16 27.46 0.67
N GLY A 121 2.20 26.64 0.66
CA GLY A 121 3.55 27.05 1.05
C GLY A 121 3.69 27.36 2.54
N LEU A 122 2.84 26.78 3.39
CA LEU A 122 2.98 26.90 4.84
C LEU A 122 4.22 26.14 5.37
N GLY A 123 4.85 25.31 4.52
CA GLY A 123 6.09 24.61 4.82
C GLY A 123 5.88 23.11 5.06
N ILE A 124 6.77 22.49 5.82
CA ILE A 124 6.70 21.07 6.20
C ILE A 124 6.49 20.99 7.71
N GLY A 125 5.43 20.26 8.12
CA GLY A 125 5.17 19.91 9.51
C GLY A 125 5.72 18.54 9.88
N VAL A 126 5.77 18.24 11.18
CA VAL A 126 6.12 16.93 11.69
C VAL A 126 5.12 16.49 12.76
N LEU A 127 4.64 15.27 12.67
CA LEU A 127 3.82 14.62 13.68
C LEU A 127 4.63 13.50 14.34
N VAL A 128 4.36 13.21 15.61
CA VAL A 128 5.07 12.19 16.38
C VAL A 128 4.08 11.24 17.04
N SER A 129 4.40 9.95 17.04
CA SER A 129 3.65 8.90 17.73
C SER A 129 4.59 7.86 18.37
N ASP A 130 4.11 7.17 19.40
CA ASP A 130 4.78 6.00 19.97
C ASP A 130 4.45 4.69 19.21
N ARG A 131 3.54 4.75 18.24
CA ARG A 131 3.10 3.61 17.44
C ARG A 131 2.99 3.97 15.96
N PRO A 132 3.24 3.04 15.03
CA PRO A 132 3.15 3.31 13.60
C PRO A 132 1.72 3.67 13.12
N TYR A 133 0.70 3.29 13.88
CA TYR A 133 -0.71 3.60 13.59
C TYR A 133 -1.18 4.94 14.17
N GLY A 134 -0.32 5.67 14.89
CA GLY A 134 -0.75 6.81 15.66
C GLY A 134 -1.29 6.46 17.06
N PRO A 135 -2.03 7.35 17.74
CA PRO A 135 -2.35 8.69 17.24
C PRO A 135 -1.10 9.56 17.09
N PHE A 136 -1.00 10.23 15.96
CA PHE A 136 0.05 11.19 15.70
C PHE A 136 -0.32 12.56 16.31
N LYS A 137 0.69 13.30 16.78
CA LYS A 137 0.50 14.62 17.42
C LYS A 137 1.57 15.58 16.93
N ASP A 138 1.20 16.83 16.71
CA ASP A 138 2.12 17.91 16.41
C ASP A 138 2.88 18.33 17.69
N PRO A 139 4.22 18.11 17.75
CA PRO A 139 5.00 18.41 18.95
C PRO A 139 5.46 19.86 19.02
N ILE A 140 5.42 20.63 17.90
CA ILE A 140 6.04 21.95 17.82
C ILE A 140 5.05 23.07 17.53
N GLY A 141 3.83 22.78 17.06
CA GLY A 141 2.76 23.77 16.82
C GLY A 141 3.05 24.79 15.72
N LYS A 142 3.98 24.48 14.81
CA LYS A 142 4.38 25.29 13.66
C LYS A 142 5.09 24.44 12.61
N ALA A 143 5.39 25.02 11.44
CA ALA A 143 6.23 24.36 10.46
C ALA A 143 7.64 24.09 11.03
N LEU A 144 8.16 22.88 10.77
CA LEU A 144 9.57 22.51 10.98
C LEU A 144 10.45 23.19 9.93
N ILE A 145 10.01 23.17 8.67
CA ILE A 145 10.64 23.84 7.54
C ILE A 145 9.68 24.89 7.02
N LYS A 146 10.19 26.11 6.80
CA LYS A 146 9.49 27.20 6.10
C LYS A 146 10.51 27.99 5.29
N ASN A 147 10.85 27.48 4.11
CA ASN A 147 11.87 28.03 3.24
C ASN A 147 11.31 28.67 1.97
N GLY A 148 10.09 28.26 1.54
CA GLY A 148 9.46 28.82 0.37
C GLY A 148 8.13 28.15 0.00
N PRO A 149 7.48 28.60 -1.09
CA PRO A 149 6.19 28.08 -1.53
C PRO A 149 6.28 26.64 -2.04
N GLN A 150 7.49 26.12 -2.24
CA GLN A 150 7.78 24.82 -2.82
C GLN A 150 8.31 23.83 -1.79
N ASP A 151 8.04 24.06 -0.50
CA ASP A 151 8.37 23.15 0.59
C ASP A 151 7.36 22.01 0.61
N ILE A 152 7.55 21.02 -0.29
CA ILE A 152 6.70 19.85 -0.46
C ILE A 152 7.53 18.57 -0.51
N ASP A 153 6.89 17.42 -0.44
CA ASP A 153 7.43 16.07 -0.66
C ASP A 153 8.63 15.75 0.23
N PRO A 154 8.49 15.85 1.56
CA PRO A 154 9.59 15.55 2.47
C PRO A 154 9.97 14.07 2.43
N THR A 155 11.28 13.80 2.43
CA THR A 155 11.85 12.47 2.70
C THR A 155 12.96 12.57 3.73
N VAL A 156 13.00 11.64 4.68
CA VAL A 156 14.03 11.58 5.71
C VAL A 156 14.85 10.31 5.58
N PHE A 157 16.14 10.47 5.60
CA PHE A 157 17.13 9.40 5.63
C PHE A 157 17.99 9.53 6.89
N ILE A 158 18.21 8.43 7.61
CA ILE A 158 19.11 8.34 8.74
C ILE A 158 20.34 7.53 8.30
N ASP A 159 21.51 8.15 8.31
CA ASP A 159 22.75 7.50 7.91
C ASP A 159 23.30 6.58 9.02
N ASP A 160 24.31 5.77 8.69
CA ASP A 160 24.90 4.78 9.60
C ASP A 160 25.55 5.41 10.85
N ASP A 161 25.97 6.68 10.76
CA ASP A 161 26.49 7.47 11.88
C ASP A 161 25.38 8.05 12.78
N GLY A 162 24.11 7.82 12.43
CA GLY A 162 22.94 8.33 13.14
C GLY A 162 22.52 9.75 12.74
N GLN A 163 23.24 10.42 11.81
CA GLN A 163 22.81 11.73 11.32
C GLN A 163 21.56 11.56 10.43
N ALA A 164 20.50 12.28 10.77
CA ALA A 164 19.28 12.34 9.97
C ALA A 164 19.33 13.55 9.02
N TYR A 165 18.90 13.32 7.79
CA TYR A 165 18.78 14.32 6.73
C TYR A 165 17.34 14.38 6.29
N LEU A 166 16.76 15.57 6.21
CA LEU A 166 15.46 15.83 5.60
C LEU A 166 15.69 16.49 4.24
N TYR A 167 15.16 15.88 3.18
CA TYR A 167 15.18 16.40 1.81
C TYR A 167 13.75 16.72 1.38
N TRP A 168 13.59 17.72 0.47
CA TRP A 168 12.29 18.13 -0.03
C TRP A 168 12.42 19.04 -1.25
N GLY A 169 11.30 19.33 -1.93
CA GLY A 169 11.18 20.45 -2.82
C GLY A 169 10.75 20.14 -4.24
N ASN A 170 10.21 21.15 -4.90
CA ASN A 170 9.81 21.22 -6.31
C ASN A 170 10.03 22.64 -6.83
N PRO A 171 10.74 22.90 -7.93
CA PRO A 171 11.45 21.93 -8.80
C PRO A 171 12.93 21.78 -8.44
N GLU A 172 13.33 22.19 -7.28
CA GLU A 172 14.72 22.11 -6.80
C GLU A 172 14.79 21.31 -5.51
N LEU A 173 15.80 20.44 -5.40
CA LEU A 173 16.02 19.61 -4.22
C LEU A 173 16.74 20.40 -3.13
N TRP A 174 16.14 20.46 -1.97
CA TRP A 174 16.68 21.05 -0.75
C TRP A 174 16.97 19.99 0.30
N TYR A 175 17.83 20.32 1.27
CA TYR A 175 18.06 19.49 2.45
C TYR A 175 18.47 20.30 3.69
N VAL A 176 18.23 19.69 4.85
CA VAL A 176 18.80 20.08 6.15
C VAL A 176 19.31 18.86 6.89
N LYS A 177 20.18 19.07 7.87
CA LYS A 177 20.45 18.09 8.93
C LYS A 177 19.45 18.28 10.05
N LEU A 178 18.81 17.20 10.48
CA LEU A 178 17.98 17.21 11.68
C LEU A 178 18.84 16.98 12.93
N ASN A 179 18.40 17.54 14.04
CA ASN A 179 18.88 17.16 15.37
C ASN A 179 18.41 15.76 15.75
N GLU A 180 18.95 15.20 16.80
CA GLU A 180 18.59 13.87 17.28
C GLU A 180 17.12 13.74 17.69
N ASP A 181 16.50 14.85 18.08
CA ASP A 181 15.07 14.92 18.44
C ASP A 181 14.12 14.73 17.25
N MET A 182 14.62 14.80 16.01
CA MET A 182 13.89 14.67 14.74
C MET A 182 12.82 15.75 14.50
N ILE A 183 12.71 16.74 15.37
CA ILE A 183 11.72 17.83 15.33
C ILE A 183 12.33 19.23 15.30
N SER A 184 13.66 19.29 15.13
CA SER A 184 14.43 20.53 14.96
C SER A 184 15.59 20.33 13.99
N CYS A 185 16.06 21.43 13.39
CA CYS A 185 17.15 21.42 12.41
C CYS A 185 18.47 21.86 13.04
N SER A 186 19.59 21.21 12.70
CA SER A 186 20.94 21.57 13.10
C SER A 186 21.66 22.44 12.07
N THR A 187 21.10 22.60 10.88
CA THR A 187 21.62 23.46 9.81
C THR A 187 20.50 24.27 9.17
N GLU A 188 20.86 25.37 8.51
CA GLU A 188 19.96 26.09 7.61
C GLU A 188 19.67 25.25 6.36
N PRO A 189 18.51 25.49 5.67
CA PRO A 189 18.19 24.91 4.37
C PRO A 189 19.29 25.15 3.34
N LYS A 190 19.66 24.10 2.62
CA LYS A 190 20.63 24.17 1.52
C LYS A 190 20.07 23.50 0.28
N LYS A 191 20.30 24.12 -0.89
CA LYS A 191 20.05 23.47 -2.18
C LYS A 191 21.07 22.36 -2.41
N MET A 192 20.62 21.29 -3.01
CA MET A 192 21.50 20.25 -3.53
C MET A 192 22.05 20.75 -4.89
N PRO A 193 23.36 21.02 -5.02
CA PRO A 193 23.88 21.74 -6.19
C PRO A 193 23.58 21.07 -7.53
N GLU A 194 23.63 19.74 -7.57
CA GLU A 194 23.44 18.96 -8.79
C GLU A 194 22.00 18.95 -9.29
N PHE A 195 21.04 19.28 -8.42
CA PHE A 195 19.60 19.29 -8.72
C PHE A 195 19.04 20.71 -8.92
N VAL A 196 19.91 21.70 -9.07
CA VAL A 196 19.50 23.08 -9.36
C VAL A 196 19.30 23.26 -10.85
N LYS A 197 18.13 23.74 -11.26
CA LYS A 197 17.85 24.09 -12.67
C LYS A 197 18.45 25.45 -13.00
N ILE A 198 19.42 25.48 -13.92
CA ILE A 198 20.03 26.73 -14.41
C ILE A 198 19.37 27.08 -15.74
N LYS A 199 18.77 28.26 -15.83
CA LYS A 199 18.06 28.71 -17.05
C LYS A 199 19.02 28.76 -18.24
N GLY A 200 18.67 28.01 -19.28
CA GLY A 200 19.44 27.92 -20.54
C GLY A 200 20.53 26.84 -20.53
N GLU A 201 20.71 26.13 -19.44
CA GLU A 201 21.57 24.96 -19.37
C GLU A 201 20.76 23.66 -19.43
N LYS A 202 21.45 22.57 -19.84
CA LYS A 202 20.85 21.24 -19.84
C LYS A 202 20.74 20.76 -18.39
N ASP A 203 19.53 20.35 -17.97
CA ASP A 203 19.31 19.68 -16.69
C ASP A 203 19.58 18.17 -16.87
N PRO A 204 20.72 17.65 -16.42
CA PRO A 204 21.06 16.24 -16.60
C PRO A 204 20.29 15.32 -15.66
N PHE A 205 19.76 15.84 -14.55
CA PHE A 205 19.04 15.05 -13.54
C PHE A 205 17.56 14.97 -13.83
N HIS A 206 17.00 15.95 -14.57
CA HIS A 206 15.57 16.01 -14.85
C HIS A 206 14.70 15.91 -13.60
N TYR A 207 15.19 16.37 -12.47
CA TYR A 207 14.46 16.37 -11.20
C TYR A 207 13.21 17.24 -11.28
N GLN A 208 12.08 16.72 -10.79
CA GLN A 208 10.87 17.50 -10.68
C GLN A 208 10.43 17.64 -9.22
N GLU A 209 10.19 16.52 -8.54
CA GLU A 209 9.66 16.47 -7.16
C GLU A 209 9.80 15.08 -6.56
N GLY A 210 9.19 14.82 -5.41
CA GLY A 210 9.06 13.49 -4.82
C GLY A 210 10.40 12.78 -4.53
N PRO A 211 11.37 13.41 -3.85
CA PRO A 211 12.65 12.77 -3.57
C PRO A 211 12.47 11.58 -2.62
N TRP A 212 13.27 10.53 -2.82
CA TRP A 212 13.36 9.39 -1.93
C TRP A 212 14.81 8.98 -1.74
N ALA A 213 15.33 9.14 -0.52
CA ALA A 213 16.72 8.86 -0.19
C ALA A 213 16.87 7.51 0.53
N TRP A 214 17.85 6.70 0.11
CA TRP A 214 18.19 5.45 0.81
C TRP A 214 19.65 5.09 0.62
N LYS A 215 20.13 4.11 1.41
CA LYS A 215 21.47 3.55 1.31
C LYS A 215 21.39 2.03 1.13
N ARG A 216 22.20 1.49 0.24
CA ARG A 216 22.29 0.05 0.00
C ARG A 216 23.68 -0.36 -0.41
N ASN A 217 24.25 -1.36 0.27
CA ASN A 217 25.61 -1.88 -0.01
C ASN A 217 26.69 -0.79 -0.10
N GLY A 218 26.61 0.21 0.77
CA GLY A 218 27.57 1.33 0.81
C GLY A 218 27.34 2.44 -0.21
N HIS A 219 26.38 2.31 -1.14
CA HIS A 219 25.99 3.35 -2.08
C HIS A 219 24.82 4.17 -1.54
N TYR A 220 24.86 5.47 -1.74
CA TYR A 220 23.74 6.38 -1.49
C TYR A 220 22.95 6.56 -2.77
N TYR A 221 21.64 6.60 -2.64
CA TYR A 221 20.72 6.75 -3.75
C TYR A 221 19.70 7.85 -3.46
N MET A 222 19.30 8.53 -4.51
CA MET A 222 18.21 9.49 -4.54
C MET A 222 17.32 9.18 -5.75
N ALA A 223 16.11 8.64 -5.55
CA ALA A 223 15.10 8.52 -6.59
C ALA A 223 14.15 9.72 -6.51
N TYR A 224 13.46 10.01 -7.60
CA TYR A 224 12.58 11.18 -7.69
C TYR A 224 11.65 11.07 -8.91
N ALA A 225 10.54 11.81 -8.88
CA ALA A 225 9.74 12.07 -10.05
C ALA A 225 10.57 12.89 -11.05
N SER A 226 10.74 12.36 -12.27
CA SER A 226 11.64 12.89 -13.28
C SER A 226 10.86 13.38 -14.48
N THR A 227 11.23 14.57 -14.96
CA THR A 227 10.55 15.27 -16.05
C THR A 227 9.08 15.61 -15.71
N CYS A 228 8.40 16.35 -16.53
CA CYS A 228 6.95 16.56 -16.47
C CYS A 228 6.46 16.98 -17.86
N CYS A 229 5.34 16.58 -18.35
CA CYS A 229 4.48 15.47 -18.00
C CYS A 229 4.31 14.59 -19.21
N PRO A 230 4.31 13.31 -19.12
CA PRO A 230 4.22 12.47 -17.92
C PRO A 230 5.56 12.28 -17.23
N GLU A 231 5.49 12.06 -15.90
CA GLU A 231 6.68 11.82 -15.08
C GLU A 231 7.03 10.35 -15.04
N GLY A 232 8.36 10.08 -15.11
CA GLY A 232 8.95 8.80 -14.79
C GLY A 232 9.58 8.81 -13.41
N ILE A 233 10.33 7.76 -13.09
CA ILE A 233 11.17 7.67 -11.90
C ILE A 233 12.62 7.71 -12.32
N GLY A 234 13.30 8.84 -12.09
CA GLY A 234 14.73 9.00 -12.25
C GLY A 234 15.49 8.67 -10.97
N TYR A 235 16.81 8.43 -11.07
CA TYR A 235 17.64 8.29 -9.90
C TYR A 235 19.07 8.73 -10.10
N ALA A 236 19.69 9.09 -8.99
CA ALA A 236 21.11 9.40 -8.87
C ALA A 236 21.78 8.55 -7.79
N MET A 237 23.08 8.33 -7.91
CA MET A 237 23.93 7.72 -6.89
C MET A 237 24.91 8.73 -6.34
N GLY A 238 25.12 8.71 -5.02
CA GLY A 238 26.01 9.62 -4.32
C GLY A 238 27.11 8.91 -3.55
N LYS A 239 28.16 9.67 -3.21
CA LYS A 239 29.23 9.19 -2.32
C LYS A 239 28.91 9.39 -0.85
N THR A 240 28.07 10.36 -0.55
CA THR A 240 27.57 10.67 0.80
C THR A 240 26.08 11.04 0.73
N ALA A 241 25.43 11.18 1.88
CA ALA A 241 24.04 11.64 1.97
C ALA A 241 23.81 13.03 1.32
N THR A 242 24.84 13.82 1.13
CA THR A 242 24.77 15.15 0.51
C THR A 242 25.56 15.26 -0.80
N GLY A 243 25.82 14.12 -1.44
CA GLY A 243 26.55 14.05 -2.69
C GLY A 243 28.08 13.91 -2.53
N PRO A 244 28.86 14.23 -3.58
CA PRO A 244 28.38 14.62 -4.91
C PRO A 244 27.53 13.50 -5.54
N TRP A 245 26.47 13.89 -6.24
CA TRP A 245 25.53 13.00 -6.90
C TRP A 245 25.87 12.86 -8.39
N GLU A 246 25.59 11.68 -8.93
CA GLU A 246 25.73 11.36 -10.35
C GLU A 246 24.44 10.74 -10.86
N TYR A 247 23.84 11.33 -11.88
CA TYR A 247 22.65 10.78 -12.54
C TYR A 247 22.98 9.40 -13.16
N LYS A 248 22.13 8.41 -12.89
CA LYS A 248 22.34 7.03 -13.34
C LYS A 248 21.28 6.53 -14.32
N GLY A 249 20.26 7.33 -14.59
CA GLY A 249 19.20 6.99 -15.54
C GLY A 249 17.83 6.89 -14.89
N MET A 250 16.95 6.17 -15.56
CA MET A 250 15.58 5.95 -15.13
C MET A 250 15.42 4.58 -14.46
N ILE A 251 14.65 4.53 -13.39
CA ILE A 251 14.09 3.30 -12.83
C ILE A 251 12.87 2.88 -13.67
N MET A 252 12.05 3.88 -14.06
CA MET A 252 10.86 3.69 -14.91
C MET A 252 10.65 4.94 -15.77
N GLU A 253 10.45 4.74 -17.07
CA GLU A 253 10.17 5.85 -17.99
C GLU A 253 8.80 6.47 -17.76
N GLY A 254 8.65 7.75 -18.12
CA GLY A 254 7.36 8.44 -18.07
C GLY A 254 6.33 7.83 -19.02
N ASP A 255 5.11 7.66 -18.55
CA ASP A 255 4.01 7.07 -19.32
C ASP A 255 2.72 7.88 -19.10
N GLN A 256 1.93 8.08 -20.17
CA GLN A 256 0.64 8.80 -20.12
C GLN A 256 -0.39 8.14 -19.18
N ARG A 257 -0.15 6.91 -18.73
CA ARG A 257 -0.97 6.21 -17.73
C ARG A 257 -0.62 6.59 -16.29
N SER A 258 0.45 7.36 -16.10
CA SER A 258 0.90 7.87 -14.80
C SER A 258 1.59 9.20 -14.99
N SER A 259 1.16 10.23 -14.25
CA SER A 259 1.88 11.49 -14.09
C SER A 259 2.07 11.78 -12.61
N GLY A 260 3.18 12.43 -12.21
CA GLY A 260 3.51 12.64 -10.80
C GLY A 260 3.93 11.36 -10.09
N ASN A 261 4.80 10.57 -10.68
CA ASN A 261 5.14 9.22 -10.20
C ASN A 261 6.16 9.25 -9.05
N HIS A 262 5.69 9.58 -7.85
CA HIS A 262 6.52 9.63 -6.65
C HIS A 262 6.99 8.23 -6.24
N PRO A 263 8.32 8.01 -6.13
CA PRO A 263 8.85 6.70 -5.73
C PRO A 263 8.87 6.53 -4.21
N GLY A 264 8.56 5.33 -3.74
CA GLY A 264 8.91 4.83 -2.41
C GLY A 264 9.73 3.55 -2.55
N ILE A 265 10.94 3.47 -1.96
CA ILE A 265 11.85 2.33 -2.17
C ILE A 265 12.23 1.72 -0.83
N ILE A 266 12.11 0.39 -0.72
CA ILE A 266 12.51 -0.38 0.46
C ILE A 266 13.18 -1.70 0.09
N ASP A 267 13.99 -2.21 1.01
CA ASP A 267 14.35 -3.64 1.06
C ASP A 267 13.43 -4.34 2.08
N PHE A 268 12.75 -5.41 1.66
CA PHE A 268 11.91 -6.22 2.53
C PHE A 268 12.19 -7.71 2.33
N LYS A 269 12.48 -8.43 3.42
CA LYS A 269 12.86 -9.86 3.39
C LYS A 269 13.90 -10.19 2.32
N GLY A 270 14.93 -9.33 2.22
CA GLY A 270 16.05 -9.48 1.29
C GLY A 270 15.76 -9.17 -0.18
N LYS A 271 14.62 -8.59 -0.49
CA LYS A 271 14.24 -8.17 -1.83
C LYS A 271 13.97 -6.67 -1.88
N PRO A 272 14.46 -5.97 -2.91
CA PRO A 272 14.18 -4.55 -3.10
C PRO A 272 12.87 -4.34 -3.87
N TYR A 273 12.12 -3.32 -3.48
CA TYR A 273 10.85 -2.94 -4.09
C TYR A 273 10.78 -1.45 -4.33
N VAL A 274 10.10 -1.07 -5.42
CA VAL A 274 9.69 0.30 -5.70
C VAL A 274 8.17 0.38 -5.72
N PHE A 275 7.65 1.40 -5.06
CA PHE A 275 6.25 1.80 -5.10
C PHE A 275 6.12 3.08 -5.91
N GLY A 276 4.99 3.26 -6.54
CA GLY A 276 4.56 4.44 -7.26
C GLY A 276 3.08 4.31 -7.56
N PHE A 277 2.55 4.91 -8.62
CA PHE A 277 1.12 4.82 -8.90
C PHE A 277 0.78 4.85 -10.39
N ASN A 278 -0.46 4.50 -10.70
CA ASN A 278 -1.10 4.67 -11.99
C ASN A 278 -2.53 5.21 -11.82
N TYR A 279 -3.28 5.30 -12.92
CA TYR A 279 -4.69 5.71 -12.93
C TYR A 279 -5.62 4.55 -13.34
N ALA A 280 -5.29 3.31 -13.00
CA ALA A 280 -6.05 2.17 -13.47
C ALA A 280 -7.48 2.14 -12.94
N ILE A 281 -7.69 2.40 -11.64
CA ILE A 281 -9.03 2.43 -11.02
C ILE A 281 -9.85 3.60 -11.59
N LEU A 282 -9.27 4.79 -11.70
CA LEU A 282 -9.94 5.95 -12.29
C LEU A 282 -10.52 5.63 -13.67
N LYS A 283 -9.70 4.98 -14.54
CA LYS A 283 -10.12 4.63 -15.92
C LYS A 283 -11.25 3.60 -15.98
N GLN A 284 -11.39 2.78 -14.93
CA GLN A 284 -12.49 1.82 -14.82
C GLN A 284 -13.78 2.47 -14.29
N THR A 285 -13.64 3.47 -13.41
CA THR A 285 -14.76 4.01 -12.64
C THR A 285 -15.30 5.33 -13.16
N MET A 286 -14.49 6.13 -13.88
CA MET A 286 -14.84 7.48 -14.34
C MET A 286 -14.45 7.73 -15.79
N SER A 287 -15.33 8.43 -16.52
CA SER A 287 -15.06 8.89 -17.89
C SER A 287 -14.25 10.18 -17.96
N LYS A 288 -14.25 10.98 -16.87
CA LYS A 288 -13.53 12.24 -16.77
C LYS A 288 -12.25 12.05 -15.95
N HIS A 289 -11.13 12.58 -16.46
CA HIS A 289 -9.89 12.56 -15.71
C HIS A 289 -9.96 13.53 -14.52
N TYR A 290 -9.60 13.01 -13.34
CA TYR A 290 -9.30 13.72 -12.10
C TYR A 290 -8.00 13.16 -11.52
N GLU A 291 -7.39 13.84 -10.56
CA GLU A 291 -6.32 13.24 -9.76
C GLU A 291 -6.95 12.19 -8.82
N ARG A 292 -6.97 10.96 -9.29
CA ARG A 292 -7.46 9.75 -8.61
C ARG A 292 -6.47 8.64 -8.87
N ARG A 293 -5.38 8.68 -8.12
CA ARG A 293 -4.23 7.81 -8.30
C ARG A 293 -4.43 6.47 -7.60
N SER A 294 -3.66 5.48 -7.98
CA SER A 294 -3.76 4.13 -7.44
C SER A 294 -2.37 3.52 -7.30
N ILE A 295 -1.97 3.18 -6.06
CA ILE A 295 -0.61 2.72 -5.75
C ILE A 295 -0.34 1.36 -6.35
N CYS A 296 0.85 1.24 -6.94
CA CYS A 296 1.43 0.04 -7.53
C CYS A 296 2.76 -0.30 -6.84
N VAL A 297 3.20 -1.55 -7.00
CA VAL A 297 4.51 -2.04 -6.51
C VAL A 297 5.17 -2.95 -7.54
N GLU A 298 6.50 -2.79 -7.72
CA GLU A 298 7.34 -3.69 -8.52
C GLU A 298 8.61 -4.06 -7.76
N GLN A 299 9.18 -5.22 -8.10
CA GLN A 299 10.48 -5.64 -7.57
C GLN A 299 11.61 -5.01 -8.38
N LEU A 300 12.54 -4.34 -7.71
CA LEU A 300 13.76 -3.80 -8.32
C LEU A 300 14.78 -4.89 -8.59
N THR A 301 15.65 -4.66 -9.58
CA THR A 301 16.86 -5.45 -9.83
C THR A 301 18.07 -4.52 -9.88
N TYR A 302 19.08 -4.81 -9.07
CA TYR A 302 20.36 -4.08 -9.09
C TYR A 302 21.40 -4.85 -9.90
N ASN A 303 22.18 -4.11 -10.67
CA ASN A 303 23.37 -4.61 -11.32
C ASN A 303 24.53 -4.78 -10.32
N ALA A 304 25.61 -5.44 -10.73
CA ALA A 304 26.76 -5.69 -9.86
C ALA A 304 27.48 -4.39 -9.39
N ASP A 305 27.39 -3.32 -10.16
CA ASP A 305 27.93 -1.99 -9.84
C ASP A 305 27.00 -1.13 -8.97
N GLY A 306 25.85 -1.65 -8.57
CA GLY A 306 24.83 -0.98 -7.78
C GLY A 306 23.83 -0.16 -8.61
N THR A 307 23.98 -0.04 -9.93
CA THR A 307 22.96 0.60 -10.77
C THR A 307 21.67 -0.21 -10.81
N ILE A 308 20.55 0.45 -11.08
CA ILE A 308 19.23 -0.16 -11.10
C ILE A 308 18.85 -0.44 -12.55
N GLN A 309 18.31 -1.64 -12.81
CA GLN A 309 17.79 -1.99 -14.12
C GLN A 309 16.48 -1.25 -14.39
N LEU A 310 16.32 -0.76 -15.61
CA LEU A 310 15.09 -0.12 -16.06
C LEU A 310 13.92 -1.10 -15.98
N LEU A 311 12.86 -0.69 -15.30
CA LEU A 311 11.61 -1.42 -15.24
C LEU A 311 10.70 -1.03 -16.41
N PRO A 312 9.93 -1.97 -16.98
CA PRO A 312 8.76 -1.61 -17.77
C PRO A 312 7.76 -0.84 -16.87
N PHE A 313 6.73 -0.27 -17.48
CA PHE A 313 5.65 0.33 -16.71
C PHE A 313 5.00 -0.69 -15.76
N TRP A 314 4.30 -0.23 -14.70
CA TRP A 314 3.65 -1.09 -13.71
C TRP A 314 2.93 -2.27 -14.34
N SER A 315 3.31 -3.49 -13.96
CA SER A 315 2.65 -4.71 -14.43
C SER A 315 1.24 -4.83 -13.82
N THR A 316 0.37 -5.58 -14.45
CA THR A 316 -0.95 -5.92 -13.88
C THR A 316 -0.85 -7.00 -12.80
N THR A 317 0.26 -7.74 -12.78
CA THR A 317 0.46 -8.88 -11.86
C THR A 317 1.28 -8.52 -10.63
N GLY A 318 1.94 -7.36 -10.60
CA GLY A 318 2.73 -6.89 -9.45
C GLY A 318 3.82 -7.85 -8.99
N VAL A 319 3.95 -8.04 -7.68
CA VAL A 319 5.07 -8.76 -7.06
C VAL A 319 4.68 -10.13 -6.50
N LYS A 320 5.68 -11.00 -6.32
CA LYS A 320 5.48 -12.33 -5.74
C LYS A 320 5.20 -12.25 -4.25
N GLN A 321 4.22 -12.99 -3.76
CA GLN A 321 3.91 -13.14 -2.34
C GLN A 321 5.07 -13.75 -1.55
N LEU A 322 5.32 -13.23 -0.35
CA LEU A 322 6.36 -13.65 0.57
C LEU A 322 5.77 -14.35 1.82
N GLY A 323 5.31 -15.56 1.67
CA GLY A 323 4.72 -16.34 2.75
C GLY A 323 3.25 -16.65 2.51
N THR A 324 2.50 -16.98 3.56
CA THR A 324 1.09 -17.35 3.53
C THR A 324 0.31 -16.61 4.60
N VAL A 325 -0.99 -16.46 4.41
CA VAL A 325 -1.92 -15.91 5.42
C VAL A 325 -2.35 -17.04 6.37
N ASN A 326 -2.16 -16.84 7.67
CA ASN A 326 -2.65 -17.77 8.69
C ASN A 326 -4.16 -17.62 8.87
N SER A 327 -4.92 -18.58 8.34
CA SER A 327 -6.39 -18.57 8.37
C SER A 327 -7.02 -18.90 9.72
N TYR A 328 -6.25 -19.45 10.67
CA TYR A 328 -6.72 -19.91 11.99
C TYR A 328 -6.67 -18.84 13.07
N THR A 329 -6.23 -17.65 12.72
CA THR A 329 -6.31 -16.43 13.53
C THR A 329 -7.29 -15.46 12.90
N ARG A 330 -7.80 -14.50 13.69
CA ARG A 330 -8.63 -13.43 13.14
C ARG A 330 -7.87 -12.71 12.02
N THR A 331 -8.50 -12.63 10.86
CA THR A 331 -8.07 -11.82 9.72
C THR A 331 -9.13 -10.76 9.46
N GLU A 332 -8.73 -9.50 9.44
CA GLU A 332 -9.66 -8.40 9.14
C GLU A 332 -10.13 -8.50 7.69
N ALA A 333 -11.38 -8.18 7.42
CA ALA A 333 -11.96 -8.29 6.08
C ALA A 333 -11.33 -7.30 5.10
N GLU A 334 -10.83 -6.18 5.59
CA GLU A 334 -10.06 -5.20 4.85
C GLU A 334 -8.60 -5.62 4.58
N THR A 335 -8.21 -6.86 4.95
CA THR A 335 -6.97 -7.51 4.50
C THR A 335 -7.23 -8.21 3.18
N MET A 336 -6.71 -7.67 2.09
CA MET A 336 -6.99 -8.21 0.76
C MET A 336 -5.83 -8.03 -0.21
N ALA A 337 -5.72 -8.96 -1.15
CA ALA A 337 -4.81 -8.88 -2.28
C ALA A 337 -5.45 -8.11 -3.45
N TYR A 338 -6.77 -8.21 -3.58
CA TYR A 338 -7.55 -7.51 -4.59
C TYR A 338 -9.02 -7.42 -4.16
N SER A 339 -9.72 -6.42 -4.68
CA SER A 339 -11.16 -6.28 -4.47
C SER A 339 -11.84 -5.60 -5.67
N GLU A 340 -13.13 -5.87 -5.84
CA GLU A 340 -13.96 -5.20 -6.84
C GLU A 340 -15.31 -4.82 -6.22
N GLY A 341 -15.75 -3.58 -6.44
CA GLY A 341 -17.03 -3.04 -6.05
C GLY A 341 -17.13 -2.55 -4.61
N VAL A 342 -16.27 -3.02 -3.72
CA VAL A 342 -16.36 -2.71 -2.28
C VAL A 342 -15.57 -1.46 -1.89
N LYS A 343 -15.92 -0.90 -0.73
CA LYS A 343 -15.20 0.18 -0.04
C LYS A 343 -14.81 -0.26 1.37
N THR A 344 -13.97 0.53 2.01
CA THR A 344 -13.64 0.40 3.43
C THR A 344 -14.00 1.68 4.17
N GLU A 345 -14.61 1.57 5.34
CA GLU A 345 -15.04 2.71 6.16
C GLU A 345 -14.79 2.45 7.65
N VAL A 346 -14.60 3.53 8.39
CA VAL A 346 -14.51 3.51 9.85
C VAL A 346 -15.90 3.64 10.44
N ALA A 347 -16.19 2.91 11.53
CA ALA A 347 -17.42 3.04 12.27
C ALA A 347 -17.71 4.52 12.60
N THR A 348 -18.91 4.99 12.25
CA THR A 348 -19.31 6.37 12.51
C THR A 348 -19.35 6.68 14.00
N GLU A 349 -19.30 7.96 14.38
CA GLU A 349 -19.45 8.39 15.76
C GLU A 349 -20.81 7.92 16.34
N TRP A 350 -21.86 7.90 15.53
CA TRP A 350 -23.17 7.39 15.90
C TRP A 350 -23.11 5.88 16.25
N GLU A 351 -22.47 5.06 15.41
CA GLU A 351 -22.27 3.63 15.68
C GLU A 351 -21.42 3.39 16.93
N ARG A 352 -20.38 4.21 17.16
CA ARG A 352 -19.55 4.14 18.37
C ARG A 352 -20.33 4.46 19.65
N ASN A 353 -21.25 5.41 19.57
CA ASN A 353 -22.01 5.91 20.71
C ASN A 353 -23.38 5.23 20.90
N ALA A 354 -23.80 4.38 19.97
CA ALA A 354 -25.08 3.70 20.02
C ALA A 354 -25.24 2.86 21.30
N SER A 355 -26.44 2.84 21.84
CA SER A 355 -26.74 2.20 23.13
C SER A 355 -26.40 0.70 23.16
N TRP A 356 -26.54 -0.01 22.04
CA TRP A 356 -26.18 -1.44 21.91
C TRP A 356 -24.66 -1.70 21.88
N ASN A 357 -23.86 -0.65 21.71
CA ASN A 357 -22.41 -0.72 21.77
C ASN A 357 -21.85 -0.26 23.13
N LYS A 358 -22.72 0.15 24.04
CA LYS A 358 -22.34 0.64 25.37
C LYS A 358 -21.52 -0.42 26.12
N GLY A 359 -20.29 -0.06 26.47
CA GLY A 359 -19.34 -0.97 27.13
C GLY A 359 -18.51 -1.87 26.21
N LYS A 360 -18.75 -1.85 24.89
CA LYS A 360 -17.87 -2.48 23.90
C LYS A 360 -16.88 -1.45 23.41
N LYS A 361 -15.60 -1.80 23.42
CA LYS A 361 -14.58 -1.02 22.70
C LYS A 361 -14.77 -1.25 21.20
N ILE A 362 -15.66 -0.49 20.57
CA ILE A 362 -15.81 -0.53 19.10
C ILE A 362 -14.61 0.12 18.43
N GLY A 363 -13.83 0.90 19.17
CA GLY A 363 -12.59 1.50 18.70
C GLY A 363 -12.75 2.20 17.35
N ASP A 364 -11.65 2.34 16.67
CA ASP A 364 -11.62 2.76 15.27
C ASP A 364 -11.77 1.51 14.37
N ARG A 365 -12.91 0.79 14.50
CA ARG A 365 -13.22 -0.39 13.70
C ARG A 365 -13.34 0.02 12.24
N LEU A 366 -12.45 -0.47 11.41
CA LEU A 366 -12.59 -0.42 9.97
C LEU A 366 -13.33 -1.68 9.51
N PHE A 367 -14.05 -1.62 8.43
CA PHE A 367 -14.79 -2.74 7.86
C PHE A 367 -15.03 -2.55 6.37
N VAL A 368 -15.25 -3.65 5.67
CA VAL A 368 -15.68 -3.65 4.26
C VAL A 368 -17.17 -3.30 4.18
N THR A 369 -17.51 -2.37 3.31
CA THR A 369 -18.87 -1.81 3.13
C THR A 369 -19.16 -1.55 1.65
N SER A 370 -20.31 -0.95 1.36
CA SER A 370 -20.80 -0.68 -0.01
C SER A 370 -20.86 -1.96 -0.85
N ILE A 371 -21.23 -3.06 -0.21
CA ILE A 371 -21.23 -4.40 -0.79
C ILE A 371 -22.49 -4.63 -1.62
N HIS A 372 -22.34 -4.95 -2.91
CA HIS A 372 -23.42 -5.25 -3.83
C HIS A 372 -23.33 -6.67 -4.37
N ASN A 373 -24.34 -7.10 -5.08
CA ASN A 373 -24.36 -8.42 -5.69
C ASN A 373 -23.28 -8.59 -6.76
N GLY A 374 -22.38 -9.54 -6.56
CA GLY A 374 -21.28 -9.84 -7.46
C GLY A 374 -19.94 -9.25 -7.04
N ASP A 375 -19.93 -8.27 -6.14
CA ASP A 375 -18.68 -7.74 -5.57
C ASP A 375 -17.89 -8.82 -4.84
N TYR A 376 -16.60 -8.64 -4.71
CA TYR A 376 -15.75 -9.61 -4.04
C TYR A 376 -14.48 -9.00 -3.40
N ILE A 377 -13.92 -9.75 -2.46
CA ILE A 377 -12.55 -9.57 -1.99
C ILE A 377 -11.76 -10.86 -2.23
N LYS A 378 -10.48 -10.72 -2.63
CA LYS A 378 -9.52 -11.81 -2.81
C LYS A 378 -8.49 -11.72 -1.69
N VAL A 379 -8.24 -12.83 -1.00
CA VAL A 379 -7.11 -13.01 -0.08
C VAL A 379 -6.23 -14.11 -0.65
N GLN A 380 -4.98 -13.78 -0.95
CA GLN A 380 -4.08 -14.66 -1.66
C GLN A 380 -3.24 -15.51 -0.71
N GLY A 381 -3.00 -16.78 -1.10
CA GLY A 381 -2.09 -17.68 -0.39
C GLY A 381 -2.52 -17.99 1.04
N VAL A 382 -3.80 -18.28 1.25
CA VAL A 382 -4.36 -18.61 2.57
C VAL A 382 -4.01 -20.05 2.95
N ASP A 383 -3.36 -20.24 4.10
CA ASP A 383 -2.94 -21.54 4.60
C ASP A 383 -4.10 -22.25 5.34
N LEU A 384 -4.60 -23.33 4.72
CA LEU A 384 -5.59 -24.26 5.25
C LEU A 384 -4.97 -25.63 5.56
N SER A 385 -3.65 -25.76 5.70
CA SER A 385 -2.95 -27.06 5.81
C SER A 385 -3.38 -27.93 7.00
N LYS A 386 -3.89 -27.32 8.08
CA LYS A 386 -4.41 -28.05 9.24
C LYS A 386 -5.83 -28.62 9.03
N GLY A 387 -6.47 -28.30 7.89
CA GLY A 387 -7.84 -28.64 7.60
C GLY A 387 -8.83 -27.59 8.10
N THR A 388 -10.07 -27.67 7.63
CA THR A 388 -11.16 -26.74 7.97
C THR A 388 -12.42 -27.47 8.36
N SER A 389 -13.13 -27.02 9.38
CA SER A 389 -14.45 -27.52 9.76
C SER A 389 -15.54 -26.45 9.67
N THR A 390 -15.24 -25.25 10.18
CA THR A 390 -16.13 -24.09 10.13
C THR A 390 -15.36 -22.82 9.81
N ILE A 391 -16.09 -21.78 9.42
CA ILE A 391 -15.60 -20.39 9.35
C ILE A 391 -16.45 -19.53 10.28
N ASP A 392 -15.78 -18.66 11.05
CA ASP A 392 -16.40 -17.55 11.75
C ASP A 392 -16.28 -16.29 10.90
N ALA A 393 -17.35 -15.54 10.75
CA ALA A 393 -17.37 -14.25 10.07
C ALA A 393 -18.17 -13.23 10.88
N CYS A 394 -17.60 -12.04 11.11
CA CYS A 394 -18.28 -10.94 11.78
C CYS A 394 -18.88 -10.00 10.74
N VAL A 395 -20.20 -9.86 10.78
CA VAL A 395 -20.96 -9.05 9.83
C VAL A 395 -21.99 -8.18 10.56
N ALA A 396 -22.36 -7.05 9.93
CA ALA A 396 -23.49 -6.23 10.34
C ALA A 396 -24.44 -6.06 9.16
N SER A 397 -25.74 -6.35 9.34
CA SER A 397 -26.65 -6.38 8.21
C SER A 397 -28.03 -5.84 8.53
N LEU A 398 -28.51 -4.94 7.66
CA LEU A 398 -29.92 -4.54 7.59
C LEU A 398 -30.70 -5.40 6.59
N LYS A 399 -30.13 -5.70 5.43
CA LYS A 399 -30.82 -6.38 4.31
C LYS A 399 -30.53 -7.89 4.22
N GLY A 400 -29.35 -8.31 4.67
CA GLY A 400 -28.93 -9.71 4.54
C GLY A 400 -28.23 -10.00 3.21
N GLY A 401 -27.97 -11.29 2.96
CA GLY A 401 -27.28 -11.76 1.75
C GLY A 401 -26.48 -13.03 2.01
N LYS A 402 -25.49 -13.29 1.17
CA LYS A 402 -24.59 -14.44 1.29
C LYS A 402 -23.16 -14.05 1.00
N ILE A 403 -22.23 -14.76 1.63
CA ILE A 403 -20.80 -14.76 1.25
C ILE A 403 -20.49 -16.17 0.74
N GLU A 404 -20.24 -16.30 -0.55
CA GLU A 404 -19.73 -17.52 -1.15
C GLU A 404 -18.22 -17.51 -1.10
N ILE A 405 -17.59 -18.54 -0.53
CA ILE A 405 -16.15 -18.65 -0.40
C ILE A 405 -15.65 -19.62 -1.47
N HIS A 406 -14.96 -19.09 -2.47
CA HIS A 406 -14.39 -19.87 -3.57
C HIS A 406 -12.87 -20.01 -3.42
N THR A 407 -12.31 -21.11 -3.94
CA THR A 407 -10.86 -21.33 -3.98
C THR A 407 -10.32 -21.08 -5.38
N ASP A 408 -9.15 -20.41 -5.44
CA ASP A 408 -8.28 -20.18 -6.60
C ASP A 408 -8.86 -19.31 -7.73
N LYS A 409 -10.19 -19.20 -7.84
CA LYS A 409 -10.87 -18.36 -8.83
C LYS A 409 -12.18 -17.84 -8.26
N ILE A 410 -12.66 -16.72 -8.79
CA ILE A 410 -13.94 -16.11 -8.40
C ILE A 410 -15.15 -17.05 -8.59
N ASP A 411 -15.06 -17.95 -9.57
CA ASP A 411 -16.04 -18.99 -9.92
C ASP A 411 -15.51 -20.40 -9.62
N GLY A 412 -14.48 -20.52 -8.80
CA GLY A 412 -13.82 -21.76 -8.42
C GLY A 412 -14.67 -22.64 -7.51
N PRO A 413 -14.13 -23.77 -7.03
CA PRO A 413 -14.83 -24.64 -6.10
C PRO A 413 -15.27 -23.91 -4.85
N ILE A 414 -16.57 -24.07 -4.46
CA ILE A 414 -17.12 -23.49 -3.25
C ILE A 414 -16.64 -24.29 -2.02
N LEU A 415 -15.95 -23.59 -1.13
CA LEU A 415 -15.52 -24.07 0.19
C LEU A 415 -16.65 -24.01 1.21
N GLY A 416 -17.43 -22.93 1.21
CA GLY A 416 -18.58 -22.72 2.09
C GLY A 416 -19.42 -21.53 1.67
N ILE A 417 -20.63 -21.43 2.26
CA ILE A 417 -21.57 -20.32 2.03
C ILE A 417 -22.06 -19.81 3.37
N ILE A 418 -21.74 -18.56 3.70
CA ILE A 418 -22.22 -17.88 4.90
C ILE A 418 -23.54 -17.19 4.56
N ASN A 419 -24.63 -17.57 5.22
CA ASN A 419 -25.90 -16.89 5.08
C ASN A 419 -26.00 -15.76 6.11
N VAL A 420 -26.03 -14.52 5.61
CA VAL A 420 -26.17 -13.31 6.42
C VAL A 420 -27.65 -12.95 6.48
N ILE A 421 -28.25 -13.08 7.66
CA ILE A 421 -29.70 -12.84 7.86
C ILE A 421 -29.90 -11.34 8.10
N ALA A 422 -30.92 -10.76 7.44
CA ALA A 422 -31.36 -9.40 7.71
C ALA A 422 -31.75 -9.24 9.18
N ARG A 423 -31.35 -8.14 9.80
CA ARG A 423 -31.66 -7.80 11.19
C ARG A 423 -32.25 -6.39 11.22
N GLY A 424 -33.26 -6.20 12.05
CA GLY A 424 -33.83 -4.87 12.28
C GLY A 424 -32.86 -3.96 13.06
N GLU A 425 -33.34 -2.80 13.46
CA GLU A 425 -32.57 -1.86 14.29
C GLU A 425 -32.03 -2.53 15.57
N GLY A 426 -30.79 -2.21 15.97
CA GLY A 426 -30.15 -2.74 17.17
C GLY A 426 -28.68 -3.10 16.96
N ASP A 427 -28.16 -4.04 17.78
CA ASP A 427 -26.77 -4.53 17.63
C ASP A 427 -26.65 -5.32 16.32
N LEU A 428 -26.19 -4.65 15.28
CA LEU A 428 -26.07 -5.19 13.94
C LEU A 428 -24.90 -6.16 13.77
N TRP A 429 -23.83 -6.01 14.58
CA TRP A 429 -22.63 -6.84 14.48
C TRP A 429 -22.81 -8.21 15.13
N LYS A 430 -22.64 -9.25 14.33
CA LYS A 430 -22.73 -10.65 14.79
C LYS A 430 -21.62 -11.49 14.17
N THR A 431 -21.10 -12.40 14.97
CA THR A 431 -20.27 -13.50 14.47
C THR A 431 -21.18 -14.64 14.04
N ILE A 432 -21.06 -15.07 12.81
CA ILE A 432 -21.76 -16.21 12.22
C ILE A 432 -20.73 -17.32 12.05
N THR A 433 -20.99 -18.49 12.66
CA THR A 433 -20.20 -19.70 12.44
C THR A 433 -20.91 -20.58 11.41
N THR A 434 -20.20 -20.93 10.34
CA THR A 434 -20.76 -21.70 9.23
C THR A 434 -19.89 -22.94 8.95
N PRO A 435 -20.45 -24.14 8.82
CA PRO A 435 -19.73 -25.33 8.36
C PRO A 435 -19.15 -25.11 6.95
N VAL A 436 -17.92 -25.59 6.73
CA VAL A 436 -17.25 -25.55 5.43
C VAL A 436 -16.72 -26.94 5.07
N LYS A 437 -16.41 -27.17 3.79
CA LYS A 437 -15.75 -28.40 3.36
C LYS A 437 -14.40 -28.52 4.03
N ASN A 438 -14.09 -29.72 4.53
CA ASN A 438 -12.75 -30.02 5.05
C ASN A 438 -11.75 -29.95 3.89
N THR A 439 -10.92 -28.91 3.91
CA THR A 439 -9.98 -28.60 2.83
C THR A 439 -8.59 -28.42 3.45
N LYS A 440 -7.55 -28.95 2.77
CA LYS A 440 -6.14 -28.83 3.19
C LYS A 440 -5.30 -28.31 2.04
N GLY A 441 -4.36 -27.43 2.34
CA GLY A 441 -3.45 -26.84 1.36
C GLY A 441 -3.38 -25.32 1.50
N VAL A 442 -2.77 -24.66 0.50
CA VAL A 442 -2.70 -23.21 0.39
C VAL A 442 -3.49 -22.81 -0.84
N TYR A 443 -4.42 -21.88 -0.67
CA TYR A 443 -5.36 -21.43 -1.70
C TYR A 443 -5.49 -19.92 -1.73
N ASP A 444 -5.79 -19.37 -2.90
CA ASP A 444 -6.36 -18.04 -2.99
C ASP A 444 -7.86 -18.14 -2.63
N LEU A 445 -8.34 -17.32 -1.71
CA LEU A 445 -9.75 -17.29 -1.35
C LEU A 445 -10.43 -16.07 -1.95
N TYR A 446 -11.60 -16.30 -2.53
CA TYR A 446 -12.50 -15.27 -3.02
C TYR A 446 -13.76 -15.28 -2.17
N PHE A 447 -14.03 -14.20 -1.46
CA PHE A 447 -15.27 -13.96 -0.75
C PHE A 447 -16.22 -13.19 -1.67
N VAL A 448 -17.11 -13.88 -2.34
CA VAL A 448 -18.02 -13.33 -3.35
C VAL A 448 -19.36 -13.04 -2.70
N PHE A 449 -19.83 -11.81 -2.83
CA PHE A 449 -21.05 -11.35 -2.19
C PHE A 449 -22.26 -11.55 -3.10
N LYS A 450 -23.35 -12.08 -2.55
CA LYS A 450 -24.57 -12.41 -3.28
C LYS A 450 -25.82 -11.90 -2.56
N GLY A 451 -26.74 -11.32 -3.32
CA GLY A 451 -28.01 -10.79 -2.85
C GLY A 451 -28.49 -9.63 -3.70
N GLU A 452 -29.09 -8.63 -3.10
CA GLU A 452 -29.48 -7.38 -3.75
C GLU A 452 -28.34 -6.32 -3.66
N ASN A 453 -28.66 -5.05 -3.48
CA ASN A 453 -27.72 -3.96 -3.25
C ASN A 453 -27.65 -3.60 -1.76
N ASP A 454 -26.50 -3.03 -1.33
CA ASP A 454 -26.24 -2.63 0.05
C ASP A 454 -26.50 -3.77 1.04
N LEU A 455 -25.78 -4.87 0.87
CA LEU A 455 -26.07 -6.14 1.53
C LEU A 455 -25.83 -6.08 3.05
N PHE A 456 -24.57 -5.90 3.44
CA PHE A 456 -24.10 -5.90 4.82
C PHE A 456 -22.71 -5.32 4.89
N ASN A 457 -22.21 -5.08 6.11
CA ASN A 457 -20.80 -4.75 6.38
C ASN A 457 -20.09 -6.01 6.87
N PHE A 458 -18.79 -6.15 6.52
CA PHE A 458 -17.96 -7.30 6.85
C PHE A 458 -16.69 -6.85 7.55
N ASP A 459 -16.44 -7.36 8.80
CA ASP A 459 -15.40 -6.89 9.71
C ASP A 459 -14.17 -7.82 9.75
N TRP A 460 -14.41 -9.15 9.97
CA TRP A 460 -13.33 -10.13 10.04
C TRP A 460 -13.82 -11.55 9.80
N TRP A 461 -12.86 -12.44 9.54
CA TRP A 461 -13.09 -13.87 9.38
C TRP A 461 -11.99 -14.71 10.04
N ARG A 462 -12.30 -16.00 10.29
CA ARG A 462 -11.36 -16.99 10.81
C ARG A 462 -11.87 -18.39 10.54
N PHE A 463 -11.00 -19.30 10.08
CA PHE A 463 -11.33 -20.72 10.00
C PHE A 463 -11.08 -21.42 11.34
N ASN A 464 -11.82 -22.51 11.56
CA ASN A 464 -11.65 -23.45 12.68
C ASN A 464 -11.37 -24.85 12.12
N ILE A 465 -10.59 -25.63 12.92
CA ILE A 465 -10.18 -26.99 12.60
C ILE A 465 -11.27 -27.99 13.04
#